data_ef89984a76ac7f49d91871e807b67486
#
_entry.id   ef89984a76ac7f49d91871e807b67486
#
_cell.length_a   1.000
_cell.length_b   1.000
_cell.length_c   1.000
_cell.angle_alpha   90.00
_cell.angle_beta   90.00
_cell.angle_gamma   90.00
#
_symmetry.space_group_name_H-M   'P 1'
#
loop_
_entity.id
_entity.type
_entity.pdbx_description
1 polymer ?
#
loop_
_entity_poly.entity_id
_entity_poly.type
_entity_poly.pdbx_seq_one_letter_code
_entity_poly.pdbx_strand_id
1 'polypeptide(L)'
;MEVREELKEIIEKAKEAAIAAGELPEGDYAAVQRLEVPKSKEFGDYSTNAAMQWARTAHKAPRMIAESIVKHLDTPLVTRTEIAGAGFINFYLAADTVYSELKQILKAGPSYGDLPKNKKDRILVEYVSANPTGLLHIGHARGAAYGSAMVNLLRAAGYDVLSEYYVNDAGNQIDHLAESINARYLQLCGLDAEIPEDGYHGQDIIDTAKNILAKDGKKYLDMDEKERLEIFKELGLQEKLADLKKDLQEFHVDFDNWFSERSLYPDQVNEALKVLKDEDNMYEKDGALWLRTTKNGDDKDRVVIRTNGVPTYFCSDIAYVGNKIRRGYNKLIDIWGADHHGYIIRLKTAMKFLGYNPDDFEIMLLQMVTLLRDEQPVKMSKRTGQAVSLRELMEEVGTDAARYFFCARTLDSQMDFDIDLAKKQSSDNPVYYIQYANARIHSLFRQAKEAKVTWDPQFTGVDFTCLKEECEMDLIKKMENYHQLIDGAAKERAPQRIAKYAYELAALFHHFYRECRILGVDSEVTQARLGLITAVQYVLVHALTILGITAPEKM
;
A
#
# COMPACT_ATOMS: atom_id res chain seq x y z
N MET A 1 -1.33 -14.05 22.05
CA MET A 1 -2.70 -13.66 21.60
C MET A 1 -2.85 -12.22 22.04
N GLU A 2 -3.34 -11.35 21.20
CA GLU A 2 -3.54 -9.94 21.57
C GLU A 2 -4.55 -9.84 22.72
N VAL A 3 -4.30 -8.96 23.66
CA VAL A 3 -5.16 -8.75 24.86
C VAL A 3 -6.65 -8.57 24.45
N ARG A 4 -6.89 -7.88 23.34
CA ARG A 4 -8.24 -7.65 22.82
C ARG A 4 -8.94 -8.93 22.38
N GLU A 5 -8.26 -9.82 21.67
CA GLU A 5 -8.82 -11.10 21.23
C GLU A 5 -9.01 -12.05 22.41
N GLU A 6 -8.08 -12.06 23.34
CA GLU A 6 -8.18 -12.81 24.58
C GLU A 6 -9.36 -12.33 25.43
N LEU A 7 -9.58 -11.01 25.52
CA LEU A 7 -10.71 -10.44 26.23
C LEU A 7 -12.04 -10.76 25.56
N LYS A 8 -12.11 -10.82 24.22
CA LYS A 8 -13.30 -11.30 23.51
C LYS A 8 -13.63 -12.75 23.86
N GLU A 9 -12.63 -13.63 23.81
CA GLU A 9 -12.82 -15.03 24.19
C GLU A 9 -13.31 -15.18 25.64
N ILE A 10 -12.79 -14.36 26.56
CA ILE A 10 -13.22 -14.35 27.97
C ILE A 10 -14.67 -13.91 28.10
N ILE A 11 -15.10 -12.89 27.33
CA ILE A 11 -16.51 -12.43 27.32
C ILE A 11 -17.41 -13.54 26.77
N GLU A 12 -16.99 -14.24 25.71
CA GLU A 12 -17.74 -15.38 25.16
C GLU A 12 -17.87 -16.51 26.19
N LYS A 13 -16.79 -16.87 26.88
CA LYS A 13 -16.81 -17.87 27.96
C LYS A 13 -17.72 -17.45 29.14
N ALA A 14 -17.69 -16.16 29.51
CA ALA A 14 -18.56 -15.62 30.55
C ALA A 14 -20.05 -15.69 30.13
N LYS A 15 -20.35 -15.46 28.85
CA LYS A 15 -21.70 -15.65 28.30
C LYS A 15 -22.15 -17.12 28.43
N GLU A 16 -21.29 -18.06 28.01
CA GLU A 16 -21.58 -19.50 28.11
C GLU A 16 -21.81 -19.93 29.56
N ALA A 17 -20.99 -19.41 30.48
CA ALA A 17 -21.16 -19.68 31.92
C ALA A 17 -22.49 -19.10 32.46
N ALA A 18 -22.88 -17.91 32.03
CA ALA A 18 -24.15 -17.30 32.41
C ALA A 18 -25.36 -18.08 31.85
N ILE A 19 -25.25 -18.68 30.67
CA ILE A 19 -26.27 -19.58 30.10
C ILE A 19 -26.33 -20.87 30.91
N ALA A 20 -25.19 -21.50 31.19
CA ALA A 20 -25.12 -22.72 32.00
C ALA A 20 -25.68 -22.53 33.42
N ALA A 21 -25.52 -21.33 33.99
CA ALA A 21 -26.09 -20.95 35.30
C ALA A 21 -27.61 -20.60 35.24
N GLY A 22 -28.22 -20.62 34.07
CA GLY A 22 -29.63 -20.26 33.87
C GLY A 22 -29.90 -18.75 34.00
N GLU A 23 -28.88 -17.92 34.03
CA GLU A 23 -29.00 -16.46 34.11
C GLU A 23 -29.29 -15.84 32.75
N LEU A 24 -28.89 -16.48 31.67
CA LEU A 24 -29.26 -16.18 30.31
C LEU A 24 -29.93 -17.40 29.67
N PRO A 25 -30.95 -17.23 28.81
CA PRO A 25 -31.56 -18.33 28.11
C PRO A 25 -30.63 -18.90 27.03
N GLU A 26 -30.85 -20.15 26.63
CA GLU A 26 -30.24 -20.69 25.42
C GLU A 26 -30.73 -19.93 24.20
N GLY A 27 -29.84 -19.68 23.24
CA GLY A 27 -30.18 -18.95 22.03
C GLY A 27 -28.98 -18.72 21.11
N ASP A 28 -29.25 -18.25 19.90
CA ASP A 28 -28.22 -17.89 18.92
C ASP A 28 -27.75 -16.45 19.17
N TYR A 29 -26.69 -16.33 19.95
CA TYR A 29 -26.05 -15.06 20.29
C TYR A 29 -25.00 -14.70 19.26
N ALA A 30 -25.08 -13.50 18.71
CA ALA A 30 -24.00 -12.99 17.86
C ALA A 30 -22.67 -12.95 18.62
N ALA A 31 -21.60 -13.37 17.98
CA ALA A 31 -20.25 -13.28 18.57
C ALA A 31 -19.87 -11.82 18.89
N VAL A 32 -19.02 -11.63 19.90
CA VAL A 32 -18.47 -10.31 20.25
C VAL A 32 -17.60 -9.82 19.09
N GLN A 33 -18.17 -8.96 18.26
CA GLN A 33 -17.50 -8.51 17.04
C GLN A 33 -16.40 -7.48 17.34
N ARG A 34 -16.64 -6.56 18.29
CA ARG A 34 -15.76 -5.41 18.52
C ARG A 34 -15.68 -5.02 19.98
N LEU A 35 -14.43 -4.85 20.46
CA LEU A 35 -14.14 -4.08 21.66
C LEU A 35 -13.71 -2.68 21.22
N GLU A 36 -14.31 -1.66 21.76
CA GLU A 36 -14.01 -0.25 21.44
C GLU A 36 -13.07 0.33 22.48
N VAL A 37 -12.18 1.21 22.05
CA VAL A 37 -11.40 2.06 22.96
C VAL A 37 -12.26 3.28 23.26
N PRO A 38 -12.65 3.51 24.54
CA PRO A 38 -13.46 4.67 24.91
C PRO A 38 -12.75 5.98 24.59
N LYS A 39 -13.51 7.03 24.26
CA LYS A 39 -12.96 8.37 24.02
C LYS A 39 -12.40 9.04 25.28
N SER A 40 -12.92 8.69 26.45
CA SER A 40 -12.46 9.19 27.74
C SER A 40 -11.89 8.03 28.55
N LYS A 41 -10.76 8.24 29.18
CA LYS A 41 -10.08 7.28 30.08
C LYS A 41 -10.92 6.92 31.31
N GLU A 42 -11.88 7.75 31.68
CA GLU A 42 -12.84 7.46 32.75
C GLU A 42 -13.65 6.20 32.50
N PHE A 43 -13.80 5.81 31.21
CA PHE A 43 -14.57 4.62 30.79
C PHE A 43 -13.67 3.39 30.56
N GLY A 44 -12.47 3.36 31.12
CA GLY A 44 -11.57 2.22 31.03
C GLY A 44 -10.72 2.16 29.75
N ASP A 45 -10.09 1.02 29.55
CA ASP A 45 -9.18 0.75 28.43
C ASP A 45 -9.93 0.18 27.23
N TYR A 46 -10.93 -0.66 27.50
CA TYR A 46 -11.85 -1.21 26.49
C TYR A 46 -13.29 -1.14 26.95
N SER A 47 -14.19 -1.11 25.98
CA SER A 47 -15.65 -1.17 26.21
C SER A 47 -16.32 -2.07 25.18
N THR A 48 -17.39 -2.76 25.59
CA THR A 48 -18.23 -3.54 24.70
C THR A 48 -19.70 -3.20 24.88
N ASN A 49 -20.44 -3.25 23.76
CA ASN A 49 -21.90 -3.15 23.73
C ASN A 49 -22.57 -4.53 23.52
N ALA A 50 -21.86 -5.63 23.73
CA ALA A 50 -22.33 -7.00 23.49
C ALA A 50 -23.66 -7.29 24.21
N ALA A 51 -23.83 -6.85 25.47
CA ALA A 51 -25.06 -7.01 26.20
C ALA A 51 -26.27 -6.35 25.51
N MET A 52 -26.07 -5.22 24.84
CA MET A 52 -27.11 -4.53 24.06
C MET A 52 -27.46 -5.32 22.79
N GLN A 53 -26.46 -5.90 22.11
CA GLN A 53 -26.65 -6.73 20.93
C GLN A 53 -27.41 -8.03 21.27
N TRP A 54 -27.17 -8.59 22.46
CA TRP A 54 -27.78 -9.84 22.94
C TRP A 54 -29.16 -9.67 23.54
N ALA A 55 -29.61 -8.44 23.80
CA ALA A 55 -30.88 -8.14 24.46
C ALA A 55 -32.09 -8.79 23.79
N ARG A 56 -32.12 -8.81 22.46
CA ARG A 56 -33.22 -9.42 21.68
C ARG A 56 -33.26 -10.93 21.86
N THR A 57 -32.13 -11.61 21.79
CA THR A 57 -31.99 -13.07 21.92
C THR A 57 -32.28 -13.50 23.36
N ALA A 58 -31.75 -12.75 24.34
CA ALA A 58 -31.93 -13.04 25.76
C ALA A 58 -33.33 -12.65 26.32
N HIS A 59 -34.12 -11.86 25.60
CA HIS A 59 -35.37 -11.28 26.10
C HIS A 59 -35.24 -10.60 27.47
N LYS A 60 -34.07 -9.96 27.72
CA LYS A 60 -33.72 -9.26 28.96
C LYS A 60 -33.22 -7.86 28.69
N ALA A 61 -33.32 -6.99 29.69
CA ALA A 61 -32.73 -5.67 29.61
C ALA A 61 -31.20 -5.78 29.47
N PRO A 62 -30.56 -4.97 28.60
CA PRO A 62 -29.10 -5.06 28.36
C PRO A 62 -28.27 -4.96 29.65
N ARG A 63 -28.69 -4.11 30.60
CA ARG A 63 -28.00 -3.96 31.89
C ARG A 63 -27.99 -5.25 32.70
N MET A 64 -29.09 -6.00 32.71
CA MET A 64 -29.16 -7.30 33.39
C MET A 64 -28.25 -8.35 32.75
N ILE A 65 -28.14 -8.31 31.39
CA ILE A 65 -27.23 -9.17 30.65
C ILE A 65 -25.77 -8.81 30.99
N ALA A 66 -25.44 -7.52 31.01
CA ALA A 66 -24.12 -7.04 31.41
C ALA A 66 -23.76 -7.48 32.85
N GLU A 67 -24.69 -7.40 33.78
CA GLU A 67 -24.51 -7.87 35.17
C GLU A 67 -24.26 -9.38 35.23
N SER A 68 -24.98 -10.18 34.45
CA SER A 68 -24.76 -11.63 34.36
C SER A 68 -23.37 -11.94 33.75
N ILE A 69 -22.96 -11.24 32.70
CA ILE A 69 -21.63 -11.42 32.10
C ILE A 69 -20.52 -11.06 33.09
N VAL A 70 -20.58 -9.89 33.70
CA VAL A 70 -19.57 -9.41 34.67
C VAL A 70 -19.44 -10.37 35.86
N LYS A 71 -20.52 -10.97 36.32
CA LYS A 71 -20.51 -11.94 37.40
C LYS A 71 -19.71 -13.21 37.08
N HIS A 72 -19.67 -13.61 35.81
CA HIS A 72 -18.94 -14.79 35.32
C HIS A 72 -17.60 -14.45 34.65
N LEU A 73 -17.19 -13.17 34.70
CA LEU A 73 -15.87 -12.76 34.23
C LEU A 73 -14.81 -13.14 35.28
N ASP A 74 -14.04 -14.17 34.97
CA ASP A 74 -12.86 -14.58 35.77
C ASP A 74 -11.60 -14.47 34.90
N THR A 75 -10.82 -13.41 35.11
CA THR A 75 -9.61 -13.16 34.31
C THR A 75 -8.63 -12.26 35.07
N PRO A 76 -7.32 -12.59 35.04
CA PRO A 76 -6.29 -11.72 35.57
C PRO A 76 -5.97 -10.51 34.66
N LEU A 77 -6.51 -10.47 33.43
CA LEU A 77 -6.25 -9.40 32.48
C LEU A 77 -6.87 -8.06 32.90
N VAL A 78 -7.90 -8.09 33.75
CA VAL A 78 -8.73 -6.95 34.11
C VAL A 78 -8.72 -6.75 35.61
N THR A 79 -8.41 -5.54 36.06
CA THR A 79 -8.47 -5.20 37.49
C THR A 79 -9.88 -4.87 37.93
N ARG A 80 -10.68 -4.31 37.02
CA ARG A 80 -12.02 -3.80 37.32
C ARG A 80 -12.89 -3.78 36.06
N THR A 81 -14.17 -4.05 36.24
CA THR A 81 -15.21 -3.81 35.22
C THR A 81 -16.23 -2.82 35.74
N GLU A 82 -16.84 -2.05 34.86
CA GLU A 82 -17.91 -1.10 35.19
C GLU A 82 -19.02 -1.17 34.15
N ILE A 83 -20.26 -1.24 34.61
CA ILE A 83 -21.42 -1.24 33.71
C ILE A 83 -21.95 0.19 33.55
N ALA A 84 -21.77 0.75 32.35
CA ALA A 84 -22.15 2.12 32.03
C ALA A 84 -23.44 2.20 31.18
N GLY A 85 -24.20 3.25 31.37
CA GLY A 85 -25.40 3.55 30.57
C GLY A 85 -26.40 2.38 30.47
N ALA A 86 -26.81 2.07 29.27
CA ALA A 86 -27.84 1.04 28.99
C ALA A 86 -27.32 -0.41 29.06
N GLY A 87 -26.02 -0.64 29.30
CA GLY A 87 -25.42 -1.98 29.37
C GLY A 87 -24.10 -2.10 28.65
N PHE A 88 -23.34 -1.00 28.48
CA PHE A 88 -21.93 -1.07 28.14
C PHE A 88 -21.14 -1.71 29.28
N ILE A 89 -20.19 -2.57 28.95
CA ILE A 89 -19.25 -3.11 29.91
C ILE A 89 -17.89 -2.50 29.62
N ASN A 90 -17.38 -1.71 30.56
CA ASN A 90 -16.06 -1.08 30.50
C ASN A 90 -15.05 -1.93 31.25
N PHE A 91 -13.87 -2.14 30.67
CA PHE A 91 -12.79 -2.97 31.21
C PHE A 91 -11.58 -2.08 31.52
N TYR A 92 -11.03 -2.25 32.71
CA TYR A 92 -9.80 -1.61 33.15
C TYR A 92 -8.73 -2.70 33.26
N LEU A 93 -7.75 -2.65 32.36
CA LEU A 93 -6.71 -3.68 32.27
C LEU A 93 -5.82 -3.72 33.52
N ALA A 94 -5.32 -4.90 33.84
CA ALA A 94 -4.26 -5.04 34.81
C ALA A 94 -2.95 -4.43 34.27
N ALA A 95 -2.17 -3.79 35.13
CA ALA A 95 -0.90 -3.18 34.73
C ALA A 95 0.02 -4.18 34.03
N ASP A 96 0.13 -5.41 34.54
CA ASP A 96 0.94 -6.47 33.94
C ASP A 96 0.49 -6.82 32.52
N THR A 97 -0.79 -6.70 32.21
CA THR A 97 -1.35 -6.94 30.87
C THR A 97 -0.87 -5.89 29.89
N VAL A 98 -0.89 -4.61 30.28
CA VAL A 98 -0.40 -3.50 29.45
C VAL A 98 1.09 -3.64 29.16
N TYR A 99 1.88 -3.96 30.17
CA TYR A 99 3.34 -4.14 29.97
C TYR A 99 3.69 -5.45 29.27
N SER A 100 2.80 -6.44 29.22
CA SER A 100 3.03 -7.68 28.48
C SER A 100 3.22 -7.41 26.99
N GLU A 101 2.44 -6.50 26.43
CA GLU A 101 2.56 -6.10 25.02
C GLU A 101 3.90 -5.40 24.74
N LEU A 102 4.32 -4.50 25.63
CA LEU A 102 5.64 -3.87 25.53
C LEU A 102 6.78 -4.92 25.51
N LYS A 103 6.70 -5.94 26.36
CA LYS A 103 7.65 -7.06 26.37
C LYS A 103 7.60 -7.87 25.07
N GLN A 104 6.41 -8.07 24.48
CA GLN A 104 6.27 -8.76 23.20
C GLN A 104 6.91 -7.97 22.06
N ILE A 105 6.71 -6.64 22.00
CA ILE A 105 7.34 -5.76 21.03
C ILE A 105 8.87 -5.86 21.10
N LEU A 106 9.42 -5.74 22.30
CA LEU A 106 10.86 -5.82 22.53
C LEU A 106 11.44 -7.18 22.15
N LYS A 107 10.73 -8.27 22.45
CA LYS A 107 11.13 -9.64 22.10
C LYS A 107 11.08 -9.90 20.60
N ALA A 108 10.04 -9.42 19.90
CA ALA A 108 9.88 -9.58 18.46
C ALA A 108 10.84 -8.65 17.68
N GLY A 109 11.21 -7.51 18.28
CA GLY A 109 12.11 -6.54 17.64
C GLY A 109 11.49 -5.86 16.41
N PRO A 110 12.31 -5.52 15.39
CA PRO A 110 11.85 -4.80 14.21
C PRO A 110 10.74 -5.49 13.41
N SER A 111 10.58 -6.82 13.54
CA SER A 111 9.54 -7.59 12.84
C SER A 111 8.22 -7.68 13.61
N TYR A 112 8.07 -6.96 14.71
CA TYR A 112 6.85 -7.03 15.53
C TYR A 112 5.57 -6.76 14.72
N GLY A 113 5.61 -5.88 13.73
CA GLY A 113 4.44 -5.56 12.89
C GLY A 113 4.06 -6.64 11.87
N ASP A 114 4.93 -7.63 11.62
CA ASP A 114 4.66 -8.69 10.65
C ASP A 114 3.69 -9.74 11.22
N LEU A 115 2.57 -9.94 10.53
CA LEU A 115 1.62 -10.97 10.89
C LEU A 115 2.04 -12.35 10.35
N PRO A 116 1.58 -13.45 10.97
CA PRO A 116 1.89 -14.79 10.51
C PRO A 116 1.49 -15.03 9.04
N LYS A 117 2.38 -15.67 8.27
CA LYS A 117 2.14 -16.04 6.85
C LYS A 117 1.19 -17.24 6.76
N ASN A 118 -0.07 -17.05 7.12
CA ASN A 118 -1.10 -18.09 7.15
C ASN A 118 -2.32 -17.77 6.26
N LYS A 119 -2.27 -16.68 5.51
CA LYS A 119 -3.33 -16.32 4.57
C LYS A 119 -3.31 -17.26 3.37
N LYS A 120 -4.49 -17.68 2.91
CA LYS A 120 -4.63 -18.63 1.79
C LYS A 120 -4.55 -17.95 0.42
N ASP A 121 -4.82 -16.64 0.38
CA ASP A 121 -4.85 -15.91 -0.88
C ASP A 121 -3.44 -15.61 -1.37
N ARG A 122 -3.23 -15.87 -2.66
CA ARG A 122 -2.08 -15.46 -3.45
C ARG A 122 -2.50 -14.27 -4.29
N ILE A 123 -1.95 -13.12 -3.97
CA ILE A 123 -2.38 -11.84 -4.54
C ILE A 123 -1.36 -11.39 -5.59
N LEU A 124 -1.83 -11.00 -6.78
CA LEU A 124 -1.01 -10.26 -7.74
C LEU A 124 -1.49 -8.82 -7.74
N VAL A 125 -0.55 -7.89 -7.56
CA VAL A 125 -0.82 -6.44 -7.58
C VAL A 125 -0.11 -5.83 -8.78
N GLU A 126 -0.88 -5.31 -9.74
CA GLU A 126 -0.37 -4.54 -10.86
C GLU A 126 -0.57 -3.05 -10.65
N TYR A 127 0.48 -2.27 -10.86
CA TYR A 127 0.41 -0.82 -10.73
C TYR A 127 1.49 -0.11 -11.55
N VAL A 128 1.31 1.18 -11.82
CA VAL A 128 2.12 2.01 -12.71
C VAL A 128 1.90 1.64 -14.17
N SER A 129 2.47 0.53 -14.64
CA SER A 129 2.36 -0.03 -16.00
C SER A 129 2.35 1.04 -17.11
N ALA A 130 3.22 2.05 -16.96
CA ALA A 130 3.34 3.16 -17.92
C ALA A 130 4.01 2.69 -19.21
N ASN A 131 3.61 3.27 -20.34
CA ASN A 131 4.21 2.97 -21.63
C ASN A 131 5.71 3.32 -21.64
N PRO A 132 6.59 2.45 -22.13
CA PRO A 132 8.04 2.68 -22.17
C PRO A 132 8.42 3.61 -23.35
N THR A 133 7.72 4.74 -23.46
CA THR A 133 7.92 5.71 -24.54
C THR A 133 8.26 7.11 -24.04
N GLY A 134 8.32 7.30 -22.71
CA GLY A 134 8.63 8.57 -22.08
C GLY A 134 8.91 8.45 -20.59
N LEU A 135 9.12 9.60 -19.93
CA LEU A 135 9.40 9.69 -18.50
C LEU A 135 8.14 9.45 -17.65
N LEU A 136 8.33 8.91 -16.45
CA LEU A 136 7.26 8.86 -15.46
C LEU A 136 6.89 10.28 -15.01
N HIS A 137 5.60 10.59 -15.01
CA HIS A 137 5.08 11.85 -14.54
C HIS A 137 4.38 11.68 -13.18
N ILE A 138 3.95 12.79 -12.57
CA ILE A 138 3.37 12.82 -11.23
C ILE A 138 2.16 11.89 -11.03
N GLY A 139 1.34 11.68 -12.05
CA GLY A 139 0.24 10.71 -11.97
C GLY A 139 0.73 9.28 -11.73
N HIS A 140 1.82 8.88 -12.42
CA HIS A 140 2.49 7.60 -12.20
C HIS A 140 3.12 7.53 -10.81
N ALA A 141 3.70 8.65 -10.32
CA ALA A 141 4.35 8.73 -9.01
C ALA A 141 3.39 8.37 -7.86
N ARG A 142 2.15 8.89 -7.90
CA ARG A 142 1.13 8.56 -6.89
C ARG A 142 0.77 7.08 -6.92
N GLY A 143 0.55 6.52 -8.13
CA GLY A 143 0.28 5.10 -8.31
C GLY A 143 1.42 4.22 -7.83
N ALA A 144 2.68 4.63 -8.09
CA ALA A 144 3.88 3.93 -7.66
C ALA A 144 4.04 3.93 -6.13
N ALA A 145 3.89 5.08 -5.47
CA ALA A 145 4.00 5.19 -4.02
C ALA A 145 2.91 4.37 -3.31
N TYR A 146 1.65 4.57 -3.71
CA TYR A 146 0.52 3.88 -3.09
C TYR A 146 0.53 2.39 -3.35
N GLY A 147 0.78 1.96 -4.61
CA GLY A 147 0.84 0.56 -4.99
C GLY A 147 1.93 -0.21 -4.25
N SER A 148 3.14 0.33 -4.18
CA SER A 148 4.24 -0.28 -3.43
C SER A 148 3.97 -0.32 -1.92
N ALA A 149 3.41 0.73 -1.33
CA ALA A 149 3.02 0.74 0.07
C ALA A 149 1.91 -0.29 0.37
N MET A 150 0.95 -0.47 -0.54
CA MET A 150 -0.09 -1.49 -0.43
C MET A 150 0.50 -2.91 -0.52
N VAL A 151 1.44 -3.16 -1.44
CA VAL A 151 2.15 -4.44 -1.55
C VAL A 151 2.89 -4.75 -0.24
N ASN A 152 3.64 -3.78 0.30
CA ASN A 152 4.35 -3.95 1.57
C ASN A 152 3.38 -4.21 2.73
N LEU A 153 2.26 -3.49 2.79
CA LEU A 153 1.21 -3.68 3.79
C LEU A 153 0.58 -5.08 3.72
N LEU A 154 0.27 -5.55 2.53
CA LEU A 154 -0.26 -6.90 2.32
C LEU A 154 0.73 -7.98 2.74
N ARG A 155 2.02 -7.80 2.44
CA ARG A 155 3.10 -8.70 2.89
C ARG A 155 3.25 -8.71 4.40
N ALA A 156 3.24 -7.53 5.05
CA ALA A 156 3.25 -7.40 6.50
C ALA A 156 2.01 -8.06 7.13
N ALA A 157 0.86 -8.03 6.47
CA ALA A 157 -0.36 -8.72 6.89
C ALA A 157 -0.36 -10.24 6.64
N GLY A 158 0.74 -10.81 6.14
CA GLY A 158 0.94 -12.25 5.97
C GLY A 158 0.39 -12.86 4.68
N TYR A 159 0.07 -12.05 3.67
CA TYR A 159 -0.32 -12.53 2.34
C TYR A 159 0.89 -12.91 1.48
N ASP A 160 0.71 -13.87 0.57
CA ASP A 160 1.64 -14.17 -0.54
C ASP A 160 1.36 -13.18 -1.69
N VAL A 161 2.25 -12.21 -1.90
CA VAL A 161 2.02 -11.09 -2.82
C VAL A 161 3.12 -10.97 -3.84
N LEU A 162 2.75 -10.95 -5.13
CA LEU A 162 3.60 -10.56 -6.24
C LEU A 162 3.24 -9.16 -6.72
N SER A 163 4.23 -8.28 -6.84
CA SER A 163 4.12 -7.00 -7.51
C SER A 163 4.51 -7.12 -8.97
N GLU A 164 3.69 -6.61 -9.89
CA GLU A 164 3.90 -6.74 -11.33
C GLU A 164 3.78 -5.40 -12.04
N TYR A 165 4.71 -5.17 -12.97
CA TYR A 165 4.68 -4.10 -13.94
C TYR A 165 4.39 -4.70 -15.31
N TYR A 166 3.30 -4.29 -15.96
CA TYR A 166 3.01 -4.67 -17.33
C TYR A 166 3.77 -3.76 -18.30
N VAL A 167 4.63 -4.37 -19.10
CA VAL A 167 5.42 -3.69 -20.12
C VAL A 167 4.68 -3.77 -21.44
N ASN A 168 4.14 -2.63 -21.89
CA ASN A 168 3.55 -2.49 -23.21
C ASN A 168 4.66 -2.39 -24.26
N ASP A 169 5.27 -3.52 -24.59
CA ASP A 169 6.36 -3.66 -25.56
C ASP A 169 5.91 -4.17 -26.95
N ALA A 170 4.61 -4.19 -27.18
CA ALA A 170 3.98 -4.57 -28.45
C ALA A 170 3.15 -3.41 -29.04
N GLY A 171 2.95 -3.44 -30.36
CA GLY A 171 2.05 -2.51 -31.05
C GLY A 171 2.68 -1.19 -31.47
N ASN A 172 1.85 -0.32 -32.06
CA ASN A 172 2.27 0.88 -32.81
C ASN A 172 3.09 1.89 -32.00
N GLN A 173 2.90 1.97 -30.68
CA GLN A 173 3.63 2.96 -29.85
C GLN A 173 5.13 2.69 -29.84
N ILE A 174 5.54 1.43 -29.86
CA ILE A 174 6.95 1.06 -29.92
C ILE A 174 7.51 1.26 -31.34
N ASP A 175 6.68 1.08 -32.36
CA ASP A 175 7.06 1.40 -33.75
C ASP A 175 7.31 2.91 -33.90
N HIS A 176 6.42 3.77 -33.40
CA HIS A 176 6.61 5.23 -33.39
C HIS A 176 7.83 5.67 -32.56
N LEU A 177 8.16 4.95 -31.49
CA LEU A 177 9.41 5.18 -30.74
C LEU A 177 10.64 4.93 -31.63
N ALA A 178 10.64 3.80 -32.33
CA ALA A 178 11.74 3.43 -33.23
C ALA A 178 11.90 4.44 -34.38
N GLU A 179 10.81 4.84 -35.02
CA GLU A 179 10.77 5.85 -36.08
C GLU A 179 11.29 7.20 -35.60
N SER A 180 10.90 7.62 -34.39
CA SER A 180 11.35 8.88 -33.79
C SER A 180 12.85 8.87 -33.48
N ILE A 181 13.35 7.76 -32.91
CA ILE A 181 14.80 7.57 -32.66
C ILE A 181 15.56 7.57 -34.00
N ASN A 182 15.03 6.88 -35.02
CA ASN A 182 15.62 6.84 -36.35
C ASN A 182 15.76 8.23 -36.97
N ALA A 183 14.69 9.02 -36.97
CA ALA A 183 14.71 10.38 -37.48
C ALA A 183 15.78 11.24 -36.76
N ARG A 184 15.84 11.17 -35.42
CA ARG A 184 16.85 11.90 -34.63
C ARG A 184 18.27 11.42 -34.91
N TYR A 185 18.49 10.11 -35.06
CA TYR A 185 19.79 9.55 -35.41
C TYR A 185 20.26 10.04 -36.79
N LEU A 186 19.40 10.02 -37.80
CA LEU A 186 19.70 10.51 -39.13
C LEU A 186 20.03 12.00 -39.12
N GLN A 187 19.24 12.83 -38.41
CA GLN A 187 19.51 14.27 -38.22
C GLN A 187 20.87 14.51 -37.59
N LEU A 188 21.24 13.75 -36.55
CA LEU A 188 22.56 13.84 -35.90
C LEU A 188 23.71 13.42 -36.81
N CYS A 189 23.43 12.57 -37.79
CA CYS A 189 24.39 12.17 -38.82
C CYS A 189 24.51 13.18 -39.98
N GLY A 190 23.70 14.25 -39.99
CA GLY A 190 23.73 15.30 -41.03
C GLY A 190 22.79 15.03 -42.21
N LEU A 191 21.87 14.09 -42.07
CA LEU A 191 20.84 13.77 -43.08
C LEU A 191 19.53 14.49 -42.77
N ASP A 192 18.78 14.80 -43.81
CA ASP A 192 17.42 15.34 -43.67
C ASP A 192 16.43 14.20 -43.34
N ALA A 193 15.75 14.32 -42.22
CA ALA A 193 14.76 13.35 -41.75
C ALA A 193 13.72 14.03 -40.87
N GLU A 194 12.46 13.70 -41.10
CA GLU A 194 11.34 14.23 -40.32
C GLU A 194 10.87 13.19 -39.31
N ILE A 195 10.42 13.67 -38.13
CA ILE A 195 9.77 12.82 -37.15
C ILE A 195 8.33 12.63 -37.62
N PRO A 196 7.78 11.40 -37.59
CA PRO A 196 6.37 11.15 -37.89
C PRO A 196 5.43 12.05 -37.10
N GLU A 197 4.27 12.37 -37.62
CA GLU A 197 3.26 13.23 -36.96
C GLU A 197 2.86 12.64 -35.57
N ASP A 198 2.72 11.31 -35.49
CA ASP A 198 2.43 10.58 -34.26
C ASP A 198 3.70 10.20 -33.47
N GLY A 199 4.86 10.76 -33.84
CA GLY A 199 6.16 10.45 -33.21
C GLY A 199 6.42 11.22 -31.93
N TYR A 200 7.49 10.82 -31.23
CA TYR A 200 7.93 11.41 -29.97
C TYR A 200 8.98 12.50 -30.21
N HIS A 201 8.73 13.71 -29.71
CA HIS A 201 9.61 14.88 -29.92
C HIS A 201 10.48 15.25 -28.72
N GLY A 202 10.36 14.52 -27.59
CA GLY A 202 11.01 14.84 -26.32
C GLY A 202 12.55 14.86 -26.39
N GLN A 203 13.14 15.58 -25.44
CA GLN A 203 14.62 15.61 -25.30
C GLN A 203 15.20 14.23 -25.08
N ASP A 204 14.49 13.36 -24.39
CA ASP A 204 14.85 11.97 -24.11
C ASP A 204 15.03 11.11 -25.38
N ILE A 205 14.30 11.42 -26.47
CA ILE A 205 14.47 10.74 -27.76
C ILE A 205 15.77 11.20 -28.45
N ILE A 206 16.07 12.50 -28.35
CA ILE A 206 17.32 13.06 -28.85
C ILE A 206 18.52 12.43 -28.11
N ASP A 207 18.40 12.28 -26.82
CA ASP A 207 19.48 11.72 -25.98
C ASP A 207 19.67 10.22 -26.25
N THR A 208 18.59 9.45 -26.45
CA THR A 208 18.66 8.06 -26.93
C THR A 208 19.40 7.97 -28.29
N ALA A 209 19.04 8.81 -29.26
CA ALA A 209 19.72 8.82 -30.57
C ALA A 209 21.22 9.20 -30.44
N LYS A 210 21.58 10.15 -29.57
CA LYS A 210 22.96 10.49 -29.25
C LYS A 210 23.74 9.33 -28.63
N ASN A 211 23.11 8.60 -27.70
CA ASN A 211 23.69 7.44 -27.03
C ASN A 211 24.01 6.33 -28.06
N ILE A 212 23.09 6.07 -28.97
CA ILE A 212 23.28 5.12 -30.07
C ILE A 212 24.45 5.58 -30.97
N LEU A 213 24.46 6.87 -31.38
CA LEU A 213 25.51 7.41 -32.21
C LEU A 213 26.90 7.38 -31.51
N ALA A 214 26.94 7.69 -30.21
CA ALA A 214 28.16 7.67 -29.43
C ALA A 214 28.74 6.25 -29.27
N LYS A 215 27.84 5.25 -29.09
CA LYS A 215 28.25 3.85 -28.88
C LYS A 215 28.63 3.14 -30.19
N ASP A 216 27.80 3.28 -31.21
CA ASP A 216 27.89 2.48 -32.44
C ASP A 216 28.31 3.29 -33.68
N GLY A 217 28.48 4.62 -33.53
CA GLY A 217 28.89 5.50 -34.62
C GLY A 217 27.84 5.55 -35.74
N LYS A 218 28.28 5.64 -36.99
CA LYS A 218 27.44 5.70 -38.18
C LYS A 218 27.10 4.32 -38.77
N LYS A 219 27.29 3.27 -38.02
CA LYS A 219 27.12 1.86 -38.43
C LYS A 219 25.76 1.56 -39.10
N TYR A 220 24.70 2.27 -38.70
CA TYR A 220 23.35 1.99 -39.15
C TYR A 220 22.92 2.77 -40.40
N LEU A 221 23.76 3.68 -40.95
CA LEU A 221 23.38 4.50 -42.10
C LEU A 221 23.24 3.71 -43.38
N ASP A 222 24.11 2.73 -43.61
CA ASP A 222 24.14 1.90 -44.83
C ASP A 222 23.20 0.70 -44.74
N MET A 223 22.44 0.55 -43.65
CA MET A 223 21.53 -0.54 -43.38
C MET A 223 20.16 -0.25 -44.00
N ASP A 224 19.44 -1.31 -44.39
CA ASP A 224 18.06 -1.21 -44.80
C ASP A 224 17.23 -0.55 -43.70
N GLU A 225 16.30 0.33 -44.08
CA GLU A 225 15.50 1.11 -43.12
C GLU A 225 14.69 0.24 -42.19
N LYS A 226 14.06 -0.82 -42.72
CA LYS A 226 13.26 -1.75 -41.93
C LYS A 226 14.10 -2.49 -40.91
N GLU A 227 15.29 -2.96 -41.29
CA GLU A 227 16.24 -3.62 -40.40
C GLU A 227 16.74 -2.64 -39.33
N ARG A 228 17.05 -1.41 -39.71
CA ARG A 228 17.47 -0.35 -38.78
C ARG A 228 16.37 0.01 -37.77
N LEU A 229 15.11 0.08 -38.21
CA LEU A 229 13.97 0.36 -37.31
C LEU A 229 13.79 -0.77 -36.29
N GLU A 230 13.89 -2.04 -36.68
CA GLU A 230 13.81 -3.14 -35.72
C GLU A 230 14.94 -3.09 -34.66
N ILE A 231 16.15 -2.72 -35.07
CA ILE A 231 17.27 -2.54 -34.14
C ILE A 231 17.00 -1.36 -33.17
N PHE A 232 16.55 -0.22 -33.70
CA PHE A 232 16.28 0.98 -32.90
C PHE A 232 15.07 0.79 -31.96
N LYS A 233 14.13 -0.04 -32.38
CA LYS A 233 13.02 -0.49 -31.55
C LYS A 233 13.53 -1.19 -30.28
N GLU A 234 14.41 -2.17 -30.44
CA GLU A 234 14.95 -2.92 -29.28
C GLU A 234 15.90 -2.05 -28.43
N LEU A 235 16.78 -1.25 -29.06
CA LEU A 235 17.69 -0.36 -28.32
C LEU A 235 16.92 0.71 -27.54
N GLY A 236 15.94 1.35 -28.19
CA GLY A 236 15.09 2.35 -27.55
C GLY A 236 14.29 1.78 -26.39
N LEU A 237 13.64 0.63 -26.61
CA LEU A 237 12.88 -0.04 -25.56
C LEU A 237 13.75 -0.41 -24.35
N GLN A 238 14.94 -0.98 -24.58
CA GLN A 238 15.85 -1.35 -23.49
C GLN A 238 16.31 -0.12 -22.69
N GLU A 239 16.65 0.99 -23.36
CA GLU A 239 17.05 2.21 -22.69
C GLU A 239 15.90 2.81 -21.87
N LYS A 240 14.72 2.95 -22.46
CA LYS A 240 13.55 3.48 -21.75
C LYS A 240 13.15 2.63 -20.57
N LEU A 241 13.16 1.31 -20.67
CA LEU A 241 12.89 0.42 -19.55
C LEU A 241 13.95 0.54 -18.45
N ALA A 242 15.22 0.72 -18.80
CA ALA A 242 16.28 0.95 -17.83
C ALA A 242 16.07 2.27 -17.07
N ASP A 243 15.69 3.33 -17.77
CA ASP A 243 15.36 4.64 -17.16
C ASP A 243 14.17 4.53 -16.20
N LEU A 244 13.08 3.86 -16.64
CA LEU A 244 11.89 3.64 -15.80
C LEU A 244 12.23 2.85 -14.53
N LYS A 245 13.01 1.78 -14.67
CA LYS A 245 13.46 0.97 -13.52
C LYS A 245 14.29 1.78 -12.55
N LYS A 246 15.21 2.59 -13.05
CA LYS A 246 16.07 3.46 -12.25
C LYS A 246 15.22 4.48 -11.47
N ASP A 247 14.32 5.20 -12.14
CA ASP A 247 13.47 6.21 -11.49
C ASP A 247 12.58 5.59 -10.40
N LEU A 248 12.04 4.39 -10.65
CA LEU A 248 11.24 3.66 -9.68
C LEU A 248 12.08 3.19 -8.48
N GLN A 249 13.29 2.67 -8.71
CA GLN A 249 14.20 2.27 -7.63
C GLN A 249 14.61 3.46 -6.75
N GLU A 250 14.96 4.61 -7.37
CA GLU A 250 15.24 5.85 -6.63
C GLU A 250 14.01 6.36 -5.87
N PHE A 251 12.82 6.01 -6.34
CA PHE A 251 11.55 6.26 -5.66
C PHE A 251 11.16 5.17 -4.65
N HIS A 252 12.06 4.24 -4.33
CA HIS A 252 11.85 3.08 -3.44
C HIS A 252 10.70 2.18 -3.89
N VAL A 253 10.60 1.94 -5.19
CA VAL A 253 9.62 1.05 -5.81
C VAL A 253 10.33 -0.01 -6.64
N ASP A 254 10.19 -1.26 -6.20
CA ASP A 254 10.68 -2.43 -6.92
C ASP A 254 9.51 -3.34 -7.28
N PHE A 255 9.62 -4.02 -8.42
CA PHE A 255 8.66 -5.02 -8.88
C PHE A 255 9.29 -6.40 -8.88
N ASP A 256 8.54 -7.40 -8.41
CA ASP A 256 8.98 -8.80 -8.48
C ASP A 256 8.99 -9.30 -9.92
N ASN A 257 8.09 -8.79 -10.77
CA ASN A 257 7.99 -9.18 -12.16
C ASN A 257 7.74 -8.00 -13.09
N TRP A 258 8.44 -7.99 -14.22
CA TRP A 258 8.23 -7.11 -15.35
C TRP A 258 7.67 -7.95 -16.49
N PHE A 259 6.35 -7.93 -16.66
CA PHE A 259 5.64 -8.77 -17.59
C PHE A 259 5.61 -8.14 -18.98
N SER A 260 6.17 -8.82 -19.99
CA SER A 260 6.19 -8.39 -21.39
C SER A 260 4.88 -8.75 -22.11
N GLU A 261 4.19 -7.77 -22.72
CA GLU A 261 3.02 -8.01 -23.54
C GLU A 261 3.31 -8.96 -24.71
N ARG A 262 4.49 -8.84 -25.32
CA ARG A 262 4.93 -9.72 -26.42
C ARG A 262 4.83 -11.20 -26.05
N SER A 263 4.99 -11.55 -24.78
CA SER A 263 4.90 -12.94 -24.31
C SER A 263 3.51 -13.54 -24.39
N LEU A 264 2.47 -12.73 -24.61
CA LEU A 264 1.11 -13.20 -24.81
C LEU A 264 0.87 -13.70 -26.24
N TYR A 265 1.66 -13.25 -27.19
CA TYR A 265 1.47 -13.54 -28.61
C TYR A 265 2.38 -14.65 -29.12
N PRO A 266 1.87 -15.48 -30.04
CA PRO A 266 0.44 -15.61 -30.43
C PRO A 266 -0.35 -16.55 -29.50
N ASP A 267 0.32 -17.39 -28.71
CA ASP A 267 -0.24 -18.59 -28.12
C ASP A 267 -1.32 -18.31 -27.07
N GLN A 268 -1.06 -17.43 -26.11
CA GLN A 268 -1.98 -17.13 -25.01
C GLN A 268 -3.21 -16.35 -25.48
N VAL A 269 -3.03 -15.48 -26.48
CA VAL A 269 -4.14 -14.77 -27.14
C VAL A 269 -5.04 -15.78 -27.88
N ASN A 270 -4.45 -16.71 -28.64
CA ASN A 270 -5.20 -17.74 -29.34
C ASN A 270 -5.94 -18.70 -28.38
N GLU A 271 -5.33 -19.06 -27.26
CA GLU A 271 -5.94 -19.89 -26.22
C GLU A 271 -7.18 -19.20 -25.62
N ALA A 272 -7.04 -17.93 -25.24
CA ALA A 272 -8.15 -17.15 -24.70
C ALA A 272 -9.31 -17.02 -25.71
N LEU A 273 -9.00 -16.71 -26.97
CA LEU A 273 -9.98 -16.64 -28.03
C LEU A 273 -10.70 -17.97 -28.27
N LYS A 274 -9.99 -19.09 -28.20
CA LYS A 274 -10.58 -20.41 -28.34
C LYS A 274 -11.61 -20.69 -27.26
N VAL A 275 -11.28 -20.46 -25.98
CA VAL A 275 -12.22 -20.64 -24.86
C VAL A 275 -13.46 -19.77 -25.04
N LEU A 276 -13.28 -18.49 -25.37
CA LEU A 276 -14.40 -17.56 -25.57
C LEU A 276 -15.31 -17.95 -26.74
N LYS A 277 -14.75 -18.55 -27.80
CA LYS A 277 -15.51 -19.00 -28.98
C LYS A 277 -16.30 -20.28 -28.71
N ASP A 278 -15.70 -21.24 -28.01
CA ASP A 278 -16.33 -22.51 -27.68
C ASP A 278 -17.58 -22.36 -26.77
N GLU A 279 -17.65 -21.28 -26.00
CA GLU A 279 -18.76 -20.95 -25.08
C GLU A 279 -19.88 -20.09 -25.72
N ASP A 280 -19.89 -19.90 -27.06
CA ASP A 280 -20.81 -18.99 -27.78
C ASP A 280 -20.87 -17.55 -27.20
N ASN A 281 -19.73 -17.10 -26.69
CA ASN A 281 -19.61 -15.74 -26.19
C ASN A 281 -19.14 -14.74 -27.25
N MET A 282 -18.77 -15.22 -28.43
CA MET A 282 -18.33 -14.41 -29.57
C MET A 282 -19.20 -14.61 -30.80
N TYR A 283 -19.15 -13.63 -31.71
CA TYR A 283 -19.80 -13.69 -33.02
C TYR A 283 -19.05 -12.85 -34.05
N GLU A 284 -19.20 -13.19 -35.31
CA GLU A 284 -18.66 -12.42 -36.45
C GLU A 284 -19.70 -11.41 -36.92
N LYS A 285 -19.26 -10.17 -37.12
CA LYS A 285 -20.06 -9.09 -37.72
C LYS A 285 -19.15 -8.13 -38.48
N ASP A 286 -19.55 -7.78 -39.68
CA ASP A 286 -18.85 -6.83 -40.57
C ASP A 286 -17.36 -7.17 -40.76
N GLY A 287 -17.03 -8.48 -40.80
CA GLY A 287 -15.68 -8.99 -40.97
C GLY A 287 -14.78 -8.88 -39.70
N ALA A 288 -15.32 -8.49 -38.56
CA ALA A 288 -14.63 -8.44 -37.27
C ALA A 288 -15.21 -9.47 -36.29
N LEU A 289 -14.41 -9.91 -35.33
CA LEU A 289 -14.84 -10.80 -34.24
C LEU A 289 -15.20 -9.99 -33.01
N TRP A 290 -16.40 -10.19 -32.49
CA TRP A 290 -16.99 -9.44 -31.39
C TRP A 290 -17.23 -10.32 -30.17
N LEU A 291 -16.97 -9.80 -28.95
CA LEU A 291 -17.31 -10.40 -27.67
C LEU A 291 -18.64 -9.81 -27.18
N ARG A 292 -19.57 -10.68 -26.72
CA ARG A 292 -20.93 -10.32 -26.25
C ARG A 292 -20.89 -9.71 -24.84
N THR A 293 -20.20 -8.59 -24.66
CA THR A 293 -20.05 -7.95 -23.35
C THR A 293 -21.36 -7.42 -22.78
N THR A 294 -22.35 -7.13 -23.62
CA THR A 294 -23.71 -6.75 -23.20
C THR A 294 -24.42 -7.80 -22.35
N LYS A 295 -24.08 -9.09 -22.48
CA LYS A 295 -24.63 -10.16 -21.61
C LYS A 295 -24.40 -9.91 -20.12
N ASN A 296 -23.42 -9.10 -19.73
CA ASN A 296 -23.08 -8.79 -18.35
C ASN A 296 -23.07 -7.27 -18.04
N GLY A 297 -23.81 -6.49 -18.82
CA GLY A 297 -24.12 -5.09 -18.49
C GLY A 297 -23.20 -4.03 -19.12
N ASP A 298 -22.33 -4.38 -20.09
CA ASP A 298 -21.64 -3.37 -20.91
C ASP A 298 -22.67 -2.66 -21.82
N ASP A 299 -22.41 -1.44 -22.24
CA ASP A 299 -23.28 -0.64 -23.08
C ASP A 299 -23.39 -1.17 -24.52
N LYS A 300 -22.36 -1.87 -25.00
CA LYS A 300 -22.29 -2.53 -26.32
C LYS A 300 -21.28 -3.66 -26.32
N ASP A 301 -21.42 -4.59 -27.28
CA ASP A 301 -20.44 -5.62 -27.55
C ASP A 301 -19.12 -5.04 -28.05
N ARG A 302 -18.01 -5.75 -27.85
CA ARG A 302 -16.66 -5.24 -28.14
C ARG A 302 -15.92 -6.08 -29.14
N VAL A 303 -15.21 -5.40 -30.06
CA VAL A 303 -14.33 -6.05 -31.03
C VAL A 303 -13.11 -6.62 -30.34
N VAL A 304 -12.82 -7.90 -30.53
CA VAL A 304 -11.60 -8.56 -30.06
C VAL A 304 -10.60 -8.78 -31.18
N ILE A 305 -11.08 -9.03 -32.43
CA ILE A 305 -10.25 -9.08 -33.63
C ILE A 305 -10.84 -8.12 -34.67
N ARG A 306 -10.01 -7.26 -35.22
CA ARG A 306 -10.37 -6.28 -36.25
C ARG A 306 -10.60 -6.95 -37.59
N THR A 307 -11.20 -6.21 -38.56
CA THR A 307 -11.44 -6.68 -39.93
C THR A 307 -10.19 -7.10 -40.69
N ASN A 308 -9.03 -6.58 -40.31
CA ASN A 308 -7.73 -6.95 -40.87
C ASN A 308 -7.09 -8.16 -40.19
N GLY A 309 -7.80 -8.84 -39.28
CA GLY A 309 -7.30 -10.02 -38.55
C GLY A 309 -6.40 -9.69 -37.34
N VAL A 310 -6.16 -8.40 -37.04
CA VAL A 310 -5.29 -7.98 -35.94
C VAL A 310 -6.08 -7.94 -34.63
N PRO A 311 -5.60 -8.57 -33.52
CA PRO A 311 -6.20 -8.45 -32.21
C PRO A 311 -6.25 -6.99 -31.73
N THR A 312 -7.27 -6.66 -30.93
CA THR A 312 -7.35 -5.38 -30.25
C THR A 312 -6.62 -5.42 -28.92
N TYR A 313 -6.33 -4.28 -28.29
CA TYR A 313 -5.80 -4.23 -26.92
C TYR A 313 -6.69 -4.98 -25.92
N PHE A 314 -8.00 -4.97 -26.13
CA PHE A 314 -8.91 -5.74 -25.29
C PHE A 314 -8.67 -7.25 -25.37
N CYS A 315 -8.23 -7.75 -26.51
CA CYS A 315 -7.88 -9.16 -26.68
C CYS A 315 -6.62 -9.55 -25.88
N SER A 316 -5.57 -8.70 -25.90
CA SER A 316 -4.37 -8.92 -25.10
C SER A 316 -4.66 -8.83 -23.60
N ASP A 317 -5.50 -7.89 -23.16
CA ASP A 317 -5.90 -7.76 -21.76
C ASP A 317 -6.65 -8.98 -21.26
N ILE A 318 -7.54 -9.56 -22.07
CA ILE A 318 -8.24 -10.80 -21.75
C ILE A 318 -7.23 -11.96 -21.56
N ALA A 319 -6.29 -12.10 -22.50
CA ALA A 319 -5.25 -13.13 -22.42
C ALA A 319 -4.36 -12.95 -21.19
N TYR A 320 -4.05 -11.71 -20.85
CA TYR A 320 -3.22 -11.36 -19.70
C TYR A 320 -3.90 -11.67 -18.36
N VAL A 321 -5.17 -11.33 -18.18
CA VAL A 321 -5.92 -11.73 -16.97
C VAL A 321 -5.94 -13.26 -16.83
N GLY A 322 -6.19 -13.98 -17.93
CA GLY A 322 -6.09 -15.43 -17.95
C GLY A 322 -4.70 -15.94 -17.56
N ASN A 323 -3.62 -15.26 -18.01
CA ASN A 323 -2.25 -15.57 -17.62
C ASN A 323 -2.02 -15.41 -16.12
N LYS A 324 -2.44 -14.28 -15.52
CA LYS A 324 -2.32 -14.03 -14.06
C LYS A 324 -2.92 -15.19 -13.25
N ILE A 325 -4.12 -15.63 -13.61
CA ILE A 325 -4.83 -16.71 -12.91
C ILE A 325 -4.15 -18.08 -13.14
N ARG A 326 -3.71 -18.39 -14.36
CA ARG A 326 -2.98 -19.64 -14.66
C ARG A 326 -1.66 -19.75 -13.89
N ARG A 327 -1.03 -18.62 -13.55
CA ARG A 327 0.15 -18.57 -12.66
C ARG A 327 -0.18 -18.86 -11.19
N GLY A 328 -1.47 -19.06 -10.87
CA GLY A 328 -1.95 -19.50 -9.56
C GLY A 328 -2.28 -18.36 -8.61
N TYR A 329 -2.48 -17.14 -9.11
CA TYR A 329 -3.00 -16.03 -8.29
C TYR A 329 -4.52 -16.08 -8.27
N ASN A 330 -5.08 -16.14 -7.07
CA ASN A 330 -6.54 -16.24 -6.87
C ASN A 330 -7.18 -14.90 -6.46
N LYS A 331 -6.36 -13.86 -6.25
CA LYS A 331 -6.79 -12.48 -6.08
C LYS A 331 -5.93 -11.57 -6.94
N LEU A 332 -6.57 -10.73 -7.73
CA LEU A 332 -5.91 -9.77 -8.61
C LEU A 332 -6.30 -8.36 -8.18
N ILE A 333 -5.33 -7.47 -8.08
CA ILE A 333 -5.55 -6.05 -7.74
C ILE A 333 -4.80 -5.23 -8.78
N ASP A 334 -5.53 -4.43 -9.55
CA ASP A 334 -4.93 -3.52 -10.52
C ASP A 334 -5.24 -2.07 -10.13
N ILE A 335 -4.24 -1.19 -10.23
CA ILE A 335 -4.38 0.26 -10.01
C ILE A 335 -4.39 0.96 -11.36
N TRP A 336 -5.52 1.56 -11.73
CA TRP A 336 -5.72 2.25 -13.00
C TRP A 336 -6.02 3.73 -12.82
N GLY A 337 -5.73 4.53 -13.86
CA GLY A 337 -6.22 5.90 -13.94
C GLY A 337 -7.74 5.96 -13.98
N ALA A 338 -8.33 7.02 -13.43
CA ALA A 338 -9.78 7.18 -13.34
C ALA A 338 -10.50 7.24 -14.70
N ASP A 339 -9.78 7.57 -15.76
CA ASP A 339 -10.25 7.56 -17.15
C ASP A 339 -10.60 6.17 -17.68
N HIS A 340 -10.08 5.11 -17.06
CA HIS A 340 -10.36 3.71 -17.42
C HIS A 340 -11.62 3.11 -16.75
N HIS A 341 -12.42 3.89 -16.01
CA HIS A 341 -13.60 3.38 -15.29
C HIS A 341 -14.55 2.56 -16.18
N GLY A 342 -14.85 3.01 -17.41
CA GLY A 342 -15.72 2.30 -18.35
C GLY A 342 -15.15 0.98 -18.90
N TYR A 343 -13.88 0.69 -18.64
CA TYR A 343 -13.22 -0.52 -19.10
C TYR A 343 -13.39 -1.70 -18.13
N ILE A 344 -13.70 -1.42 -16.87
CA ILE A 344 -13.80 -2.42 -15.79
C ILE A 344 -14.82 -3.50 -16.12
N ILE A 345 -16.03 -3.11 -16.53
CA ILE A 345 -17.10 -4.07 -16.81
C ILE A 345 -16.76 -5.00 -17.95
N ARG A 346 -16.04 -4.50 -18.97
CA ARG A 346 -15.62 -5.28 -20.14
C ARG A 346 -14.68 -6.41 -19.71
N LEU A 347 -13.67 -6.09 -18.92
CA LEU A 347 -12.67 -7.07 -18.51
C LEU A 347 -13.23 -8.06 -17.49
N LYS A 348 -14.07 -7.62 -16.55
CA LYS A 348 -14.80 -8.52 -15.63
C LYS A 348 -15.75 -9.46 -16.37
N THR A 349 -16.39 -9.00 -17.44
CA THR A 349 -17.21 -9.85 -18.30
C THR A 349 -16.37 -10.91 -19.01
N ALA A 350 -15.22 -10.54 -19.55
CA ALA A 350 -14.32 -11.46 -20.20
C ALA A 350 -13.80 -12.51 -19.21
N MET A 351 -13.44 -12.12 -17.98
CA MET A 351 -13.10 -13.05 -16.90
C MET A 351 -14.17 -14.11 -16.65
N LYS A 352 -15.43 -13.66 -16.55
CA LYS A 352 -16.56 -14.55 -16.33
C LYS A 352 -16.73 -15.54 -17.47
N PHE A 353 -16.55 -15.11 -18.72
CA PHE A 353 -16.60 -15.98 -19.89
C PHE A 353 -15.42 -16.95 -19.99
N LEU A 354 -14.29 -16.63 -19.37
CA LEU A 354 -13.16 -17.55 -19.19
C LEU A 354 -13.35 -18.54 -18.03
N GLY A 355 -14.51 -18.51 -17.34
CA GLY A 355 -14.82 -19.39 -16.23
C GLY A 355 -14.23 -18.94 -14.88
N TYR A 356 -13.78 -17.68 -14.76
CA TYR A 356 -13.22 -17.12 -13.54
C TYR A 356 -14.26 -16.27 -12.78
N ASN A 357 -14.07 -16.13 -11.46
CA ASN A 357 -14.92 -15.28 -10.65
C ASN A 357 -14.49 -13.79 -10.78
N PRO A 358 -15.35 -12.91 -11.32
CA PRO A 358 -15.02 -11.49 -11.46
C PRO A 358 -14.80 -10.75 -10.13
N ASP A 359 -15.27 -11.29 -8.99
CA ASP A 359 -15.08 -10.69 -7.67
C ASP A 359 -13.67 -10.92 -7.11
N ASP A 360 -12.90 -11.81 -7.73
CA ASP A 360 -11.49 -12.02 -7.42
C ASP A 360 -10.57 -11.00 -8.11
N PHE A 361 -11.14 -10.12 -8.93
CA PHE A 361 -10.44 -9.03 -9.59
C PHE A 361 -10.92 -7.67 -9.07
N GLU A 362 -10.11 -7.06 -8.23
CA GLU A 362 -10.29 -5.73 -7.67
C GLU A 362 -9.57 -4.68 -8.53
N ILE A 363 -10.28 -3.65 -8.94
CA ILE A 363 -9.69 -2.53 -9.70
C ILE A 363 -9.84 -1.27 -8.87
N MET A 364 -8.69 -0.66 -8.53
CA MET A 364 -8.61 0.57 -7.77
C MET A 364 -8.36 1.75 -8.72
N LEU A 365 -9.19 2.78 -8.63
CA LEU A 365 -9.08 3.95 -9.51
C LEU A 365 -8.27 5.06 -8.85
N LEU A 366 -7.24 5.50 -9.57
CA LEU A 366 -6.35 6.58 -9.17
C LEU A 366 -6.87 7.93 -9.70
N GLN A 367 -7.24 8.83 -8.80
CA GLN A 367 -7.64 10.18 -9.14
C GLN A 367 -6.45 11.11 -9.42
N MET A 368 -6.72 12.20 -10.13
CA MET A 368 -5.75 13.19 -10.55
C MET A 368 -5.02 13.84 -9.36
N VAL A 369 -3.76 14.23 -9.60
CA VAL A 369 -2.95 15.03 -8.68
C VAL A 369 -2.73 16.40 -9.27
N THR A 370 -3.01 17.44 -8.49
CA THR A 370 -2.66 18.82 -8.79
C THR A 370 -1.44 19.21 -7.95
N LEU A 371 -0.36 19.63 -8.59
CA LEU A 371 0.79 20.21 -7.89
C LEU A 371 0.49 21.67 -7.54
N LEU A 372 0.74 22.05 -6.29
CA LEU A 372 0.66 23.44 -5.83
C LEU A 372 2.05 23.97 -5.49
N ARG A 373 2.32 25.23 -5.86
CA ARG A 373 3.46 26.02 -5.42
C ARG A 373 2.97 27.44 -5.16
N ASP A 374 3.31 28.03 -4.02
CA ASP A 374 2.76 29.31 -3.57
C ASP A 374 1.21 29.32 -3.68
N GLU A 375 0.57 28.23 -3.29
CA GLU A 375 -0.89 28.01 -3.38
C GLU A 375 -1.45 28.04 -4.81
N GLN A 376 -0.61 28.07 -5.85
CA GLN A 376 -1.01 28.09 -7.26
C GLN A 376 -0.72 26.78 -7.98
N PRO A 377 -1.62 26.32 -8.86
CA PRO A 377 -1.42 25.09 -9.64
C PRO A 377 -0.22 25.17 -10.59
N VAL A 378 0.66 24.19 -10.51
CA VAL A 378 1.81 23.99 -11.42
C VAL A 378 1.40 22.99 -12.49
N LYS A 379 1.17 23.47 -13.71
CA LYS A 379 0.71 22.63 -14.83
C LYS A 379 1.85 21.98 -15.60
N MET A 380 2.99 22.64 -15.69
CA MET A 380 4.13 22.21 -16.50
C MET A 380 5.45 22.41 -15.76
N SER A 381 6.41 21.56 -16.06
CA SER A 381 7.80 21.72 -15.64
C SER A 381 8.39 23.02 -16.23
N LYS A 382 9.04 23.83 -15.40
CA LYS A 382 9.77 25.02 -15.85
C LYS A 382 10.94 24.67 -16.75
N ARG A 383 11.46 23.44 -16.65
CA ARG A 383 12.67 22.96 -17.35
C ARG A 383 12.35 22.42 -18.75
N THR A 384 11.23 21.69 -18.90
CA THR A 384 10.90 20.95 -20.13
C THR A 384 9.68 21.47 -20.86
N GLY A 385 8.84 22.30 -20.20
CA GLY A 385 7.54 22.70 -20.75
C GLY A 385 6.50 21.58 -20.87
N GLN A 386 6.82 20.39 -20.32
CA GLN A 386 5.96 19.20 -20.27
C GLN A 386 5.40 18.98 -18.86
N ALA A 387 4.66 17.90 -18.63
CA ALA A 387 4.24 17.52 -17.29
C ALA A 387 5.46 17.30 -16.37
N VAL A 388 5.33 17.67 -15.10
CA VAL A 388 6.40 17.45 -14.11
C VAL A 388 6.68 15.95 -13.98
N SER A 389 7.94 15.58 -14.19
CA SER A 389 8.39 14.19 -14.09
C SER A 389 8.55 13.74 -12.63
N LEU A 390 8.53 12.41 -12.42
CA LEU A 390 8.85 11.81 -11.12
C LEU A 390 10.24 12.24 -10.63
N ARG A 391 11.24 12.26 -11.53
CA ARG A 391 12.62 12.67 -11.21
C ARG A 391 12.68 14.12 -10.73
N GLU A 392 12.02 15.05 -11.42
CA GLU A 392 11.96 16.46 -10.99
C GLU A 392 11.28 16.61 -9.64
N LEU A 393 10.22 15.83 -9.37
CA LEU A 393 9.58 15.85 -8.06
C LEU A 393 10.52 15.36 -6.96
N MET A 394 11.22 14.23 -7.18
CA MET A 394 12.21 13.70 -6.21
C MET A 394 13.37 14.68 -5.96
N GLU A 395 13.88 15.32 -7.01
CA GLU A 395 14.92 16.34 -6.89
C GLU A 395 14.45 17.55 -6.07
N GLU A 396 13.18 17.91 -6.15
CA GLU A 396 12.64 19.10 -5.49
C GLU A 396 12.22 18.87 -4.04
N VAL A 397 11.49 17.78 -3.75
CA VAL A 397 10.91 17.54 -2.41
C VAL A 397 11.54 16.36 -1.68
N GLY A 398 12.32 15.56 -2.36
CA GLY A 398 12.87 14.29 -1.86
C GLY A 398 11.88 13.13 -1.95
N THR A 399 12.41 11.91 -2.03
CA THR A 399 11.63 10.68 -2.17
C THR A 399 10.68 10.45 -1.00
N ASP A 400 11.16 10.59 0.23
CA ASP A 400 10.37 10.32 1.45
C ASP A 400 9.15 11.22 1.59
N ALA A 401 9.32 12.53 1.32
CA ALA A 401 8.22 13.48 1.37
C ALA A 401 7.18 13.18 0.28
N ALA A 402 7.62 12.96 -0.97
CA ALA A 402 6.72 12.62 -2.06
C ALA A 402 5.90 11.36 -1.74
N ARG A 403 6.56 10.29 -1.26
CA ARG A 403 5.88 9.04 -0.89
C ARG A 403 4.88 9.22 0.24
N TYR A 404 5.26 9.93 1.31
CA TYR A 404 4.37 10.15 2.43
C TYR A 404 3.07 10.85 2.00
N PHE A 405 3.19 11.98 1.28
CA PHE A 405 2.02 12.75 0.86
C PHE A 405 1.10 11.93 -0.06
N PHE A 406 1.66 11.14 -0.98
CA PHE A 406 0.86 10.24 -1.83
C PHE A 406 0.17 9.12 -1.05
N CYS A 407 0.85 8.54 -0.06
CA CYS A 407 0.28 7.47 0.77
C CYS A 407 -0.69 7.97 1.84
N ALA A 408 -0.66 9.26 2.21
CA ALA A 408 -1.52 9.82 3.26
C ALA A 408 -2.98 10.05 2.84
N ARG A 409 -3.31 9.86 1.56
CA ARG A 409 -4.66 10.04 1.00
C ARG A 409 -5.13 8.78 0.29
N THR A 410 -6.45 8.56 0.24
CA THR A 410 -7.05 7.46 -0.52
C THR A 410 -6.89 7.68 -2.03
N LEU A 411 -6.76 6.61 -2.81
CA LEU A 411 -6.56 6.70 -4.27
C LEU A 411 -7.71 7.39 -5.00
N ASP A 412 -8.94 7.15 -4.55
CA ASP A 412 -10.19 7.65 -5.14
C ASP A 412 -10.48 9.13 -4.84
N SER A 413 -9.67 9.77 -4.00
CA SER A 413 -9.76 11.20 -3.72
C SER A 413 -8.87 12.02 -4.67
N GLN A 414 -9.37 13.15 -5.16
CA GLN A 414 -8.52 14.17 -5.76
C GLN A 414 -7.49 14.65 -4.75
N MET A 415 -6.30 14.99 -5.21
CA MET A 415 -5.21 15.37 -4.35
C MET A 415 -4.52 16.63 -4.84
N ASP A 416 -4.46 17.62 -3.96
CA ASP A 416 -3.55 18.74 -4.08
C ASP A 416 -2.25 18.41 -3.35
N PHE A 417 -1.15 18.41 -4.08
CA PHE A 417 0.19 18.16 -3.53
C PHE A 417 0.92 19.48 -3.36
N ASP A 418 1.07 19.91 -2.12
CA ASP A 418 1.74 21.15 -1.75
C ASP A 418 3.27 20.93 -1.71
N ILE A 419 3.96 21.45 -2.73
CA ILE A 419 5.42 21.35 -2.87
C ILE A 419 6.12 22.11 -1.72
N ASP A 420 5.61 23.27 -1.35
CA ASP A 420 6.25 24.13 -0.34
C ASP A 420 6.16 23.48 1.04
N LEU A 421 5.02 22.86 1.37
CA LEU A 421 4.86 22.08 2.59
C LEU A 421 5.79 20.86 2.60
N ALA A 422 5.88 20.15 1.49
CA ALA A 422 6.70 18.95 1.37
C ALA A 422 8.21 19.23 1.54
N LYS A 423 8.66 20.45 1.23
CA LYS A 423 10.07 20.89 1.39
C LYS A 423 10.41 21.38 2.79
N LYS A 424 9.41 21.67 3.64
CA LYS A 424 9.69 22.21 4.98
C LYS A 424 10.45 21.20 5.85
N GLN A 425 11.52 21.66 6.47
CA GLN A 425 12.27 20.94 7.51
C GLN A 425 11.81 21.38 8.90
N SER A 426 10.53 21.26 9.16
CA SER A 426 9.89 21.66 10.41
C SER A 426 8.76 20.71 10.79
N SER A 427 8.20 20.87 11.99
CA SER A 427 7.05 20.09 12.46
C SER A 427 5.78 20.25 11.62
N ASP A 428 5.72 21.24 10.73
CA ASP A 428 4.60 21.42 9.80
C ASP A 428 4.59 20.31 8.74
N ASN A 429 5.77 19.82 8.34
CA ASN A 429 5.91 18.71 7.42
C ASN A 429 5.78 17.38 8.19
N PRO A 430 4.71 16.61 7.96
CA PRO A 430 4.45 15.41 8.75
C PRO A 430 5.54 14.34 8.59
N VAL A 431 6.15 14.18 7.41
CA VAL A 431 7.23 13.19 7.24
C VAL A 431 8.48 13.59 8.02
N TYR A 432 8.85 14.87 7.98
CA TYR A 432 9.95 15.38 8.79
C TYR A 432 9.70 15.16 10.28
N TYR A 433 8.48 15.43 10.74
CA TYR A 433 8.08 15.26 12.14
C TYR A 433 8.18 13.80 12.60
N ILE A 434 7.77 12.85 11.74
CA ILE A 434 7.88 11.41 12.01
C ILE A 434 9.34 10.96 12.05
N GLN A 435 10.14 11.34 11.04
CA GLN A 435 11.55 10.98 10.96
C GLN A 435 12.36 11.57 12.10
N TYR A 436 12.01 12.79 12.53
CA TYR A 436 12.64 13.43 13.68
C TYR A 436 12.41 12.66 15.00
N ALA A 437 11.29 11.95 15.16
CA ALA A 437 11.09 11.06 16.30
C ALA A 437 12.16 9.94 16.32
N ASN A 438 12.40 9.27 15.20
CA ASN A 438 13.44 8.25 15.10
C ASN A 438 14.86 8.81 15.37
N ALA A 439 15.22 9.94 14.74
CA ALA A 439 16.52 10.57 14.95
C ALA A 439 16.74 10.99 16.41
N ARG A 440 15.67 11.44 17.09
CA ARG A 440 15.69 11.79 18.52
C ARG A 440 15.90 10.56 19.40
N ILE A 441 15.27 9.41 19.10
CA ILE A 441 15.50 8.16 19.81
C ILE A 441 16.97 7.74 19.68
N HIS A 442 17.53 7.77 18.48
CA HIS A 442 18.97 7.50 18.28
C HIS A 442 19.87 8.48 19.04
N SER A 443 19.49 9.74 19.14
CA SER A 443 20.23 10.74 19.93
C SER A 443 20.24 10.40 21.42
N LEU A 444 19.10 9.95 21.96
CA LEU A 444 18.99 9.51 23.36
C LEU A 444 19.91 8.34 23.65
N PHE A 445 19.98 7.35 22.78
CA PHE A 445 20.90 6.22 22.94
C PHE A 445 22.37 6.63 22.86
N ARG A 446 22.73 7.62 22.02
CA ARG A 446 24.09 8.19 22.02
C ARG A 446 24.39 8.89 23.35
N GLN A 447 23.49 9.70 23.88
CA GLN A 447 23.62 10.35 25.17
C GLN A 447 23.72 9.34 26.34
N ALA A 448 22.94 8.26 26.29
CA ALA A 448 23.03 7.17 27.28
C ALA A 448 24.43 6.52 27.30
N LYS A 449 25.00 6.25 26.12
CA LYS A 449 26.38 5.77 25.99
C LYS A 449 27.42 6.74 26.57
N GLU A 450 27.29 8.01 26.26
CA GLU A 450 28.17 9.08 26.78
C GLU A 450 28.08 9.18 28.31
N ALA A 451 26.86 9.02 28.85
CA ALA A 451 26.61 8.96 30.31
C ALA A 451 26.99 7.61 30.93
N LYS A 452 27.57 6.67 30.17
CA LYS A 452 27.97 5.32 30.63
C LYS A 452 26.81 4.49 31.21
N VAL A 453 25.59 4.76 30.75
CA VAL A 453 24.43 3.92 31.05
C VAL A 453 24.55 2.64 30.24
N THR A 454 24.47 1.50 30.89
CA THR A 454 24.45 0.18 30.27
C THR A 454 23.02 -0.34 30.25
N TRP A 455 22.62 -1.03 29.18
CA TRP A 455 21.32 -1.71 29.06
C TRP A 455 21.46 -3.01 28.30
N ASP A 456 20.55 -3.95 28.58
CA ASP A 456 20.36 -5.12 27.74
C ASP A 456 19.58 -4.73 26.47
N PRO A 457 20.07 -5.01 25.26
CA PRO A 457 19.35 -4.70 24.01
C PRO A 457 17.95 -5.31 23.92
N GLN A 458 17.69 -6.40 24.62
CA GLN A 458 16.38 -7.07 24.69
C GLN A 458 15.54 -6.64 25.90
N PHE A 459 16.12 -5.84 26.81
CA PHE A 459 15.47 -5.41 28.07
C PHE A 459 14.91 -6.57 28.89
N THR A 460 15.60 -7.74 28.88
CA THR A 460 15.22 -8.93 29.62
C THR A 460 15.30 -8.64 31.13
N GLY A 461 14.21 -8.93 31.83
CA GLY A 461 14.16 -8.74 33.29
C GLY A 461 13.94 -7.29 33.74
N VAL A 462 13.75 -6.35 32.83
CA VAL A 462 13.37 -4.97 33.17
C VAL A 462 11.94 -4.94 33.72
N ASP A 463 11.78 -4.32 34.89
CA ASP A 463 10.46 -4.05 35.48
C ASP A 463 9.85 -2.79 34.85
N PHE A 464 8.83 -2.98 34.03
CA PHE A 464 8.10 -1.88 33.38
C PHE A 464 6.99 -1.30 34.25
N THR A 465 6.70 -1.85 35.42
CA THR A 465 5.65 -1.33 36.32
C THR A 465 5.99 0.02 36.94
N CYS A 466 7.25 0.46 36.81
CA CYS A 466 7.68 1.82 37.17
C CYS A 466 7.24 2.89 36.17
N LEU A 467 6.79 2.53 34.96
CA LEU A 467 6.20 3.44 33.97
C LEU A 467 4.76 3.79 34.41
N LYS A 468 4.57 4.93 35.05
CA LYS A 468 3.28 5.33 35.65
C LYS A 468 2.71 6.61 35.07
N GLU A 469 3.53 7.35 34.32
CA GLU A 469 3.09 8.62 33.73
C GLU A 469 2.08 8.38 32.60
N GLU A 470 1.14 9.28 32.47
CA GLU A 470 0.07 9.17 31.48
C GLU A 470 0.61 9.06 30.06
N CYS A 471 1.63 9.86 29.73
CA CYS A 471 2.26 9.86 28.40
C CYS A 471 3.03 8.55 28.09
N GLU A 472 3.53 7.82 29.13
CA GLU A 472 4.13 6.49 28.98
C GLU A 472 3.07 5.45 28.60
N MET A 473 1.94 5.50 29.32
CA MET A 473 0.82 4.59 29.08
C MET A 473 0.15 4.84 27.72
N ASP A 474 0.08 6.10 27.28
CA ASP A 474 -0.46 6.45 25.96
C ASP A 474 0.37 5.85 24.81
N LEU A 475 1.69 5.83 24.93
CA LEU A 475 2.58 5.17 23.98
C LEU A 475 2.34 3.66 23.92
N ILE A 476 2.28 3.01 25.09
CA ILE A 476 2.06 1.55 25.18
C ILE A 476 0.72 1.17 24.55
N LYS A 477 -0.37 1.85 24.94
CA LYS A 477 -1.71 1.62 24.40
C LYS A 477 -1.81 1.89 22.90
N LYS A 478 -1.06 2.87 22.39
CA LYS A 478 -1.02 3.13 20.96
C LYS A 478 -0.40 1.97 20.18
N MET A 479 0.65 1.36 20.71
CA MET A 479 1.35 0.24 20.08
C MET A 479 0.58 -1.08 20.17
N GLU A 480 -0.21 -1.29 21.22
CA GLU A 480 -1.02 -2.50 21.45
C GLU A 480 -1.93 -2.88 20.28
N ASN A 481 -2.47 -1.90 19.57
CA ASN A 481 -3.41 -2.12 18.46
C ASN A 481 -2.74 -2.17 17.08
N TYR A 482 -1.41 -2.28 17.02
CA TYR A 482 -0.69 -2.16 15.76
C TYR A 482 -0.95 -3.34 14.81
N HIS A 483 -0.99 -4.57 15.28
CA HIS A 483 -1.32 -5.76 14.47
C HIS A 483 -2.73 -5.68 13.86
N GLN A 484 -3.73 -5.22 14.64
CA GLN A 484 -5.09 -5.03 14.14
C GLN A 484 -5.17 -3.91 13.09
N LEU A 485 -4.34 -2.87 13.26
CA LEU A 485 -4.22 -1.83 12.26
C LEU A 485 -3.68 -2.41 10.95
N ILE A 486 -2.60 -3.22 11.00
CA ILE A 486 -2.01 -3.87 9.81
C ILE A 486 -3.05 -4.75 9.10
N ASP A 487 -3.71 -5.67 9.83
CA ASP A 487 -4.70 -6.58 9.25
C ASP A 487 -5.90 -5.81 8.66
N GLY A 488 -6.42 -4.82 9.40
CA GLY A 488 -7.54 -4.00 8.95
C GLY A 488 -7.19 -3.12 7.75
N ALA A 489 -6.04 -2.47 7.77
CA ALA A 489 -5.56 -1.64 6.66
C ALA A 489 -5.29 -2.47 5.40
N ALA A 490 -4.73 -3.68 5.55
CA ALA A 490 -4.51 -4.59 4.43
C ALA A 490 -5.83 -5.07 3.79
N LYS A 491 -6.83 -5.42 4.59
CA LYS A 491 -8.17 -5.81 4.10
C LYS A 491 -8.87 -4.68 3.34
N GLU A 492 -8.69 -3.45 3.80
CA GLU A 492 -9.28 -2.25 3.20
C GLU A 492 -8.41 -1.64 2.08
N ARG A 493 -7.23 -2.21 1.76
CA ARG A 493 -6.27 -1.66 0.79
C ARG A 493 -5.88 -0.20 1.13
N ALA A 494 -5.66 0.10 2.40
CA ALA A 494 -5.64 1.44 2.97
C ALA A 494 -4.30 1.83 3.62
N PRO A 495 -3.18 1.98 2.87
CA PRO A 495 -1.88 2.41 3.41
C PRO A 495 -1.93 3.78 4.10
N GLN A 496 -2.90 4.65 3.77
CA GLN A 496 -3.11 5.93 4.45
C GLN A 496 -3.38 5.77 5.96
N ARG A 497 -3.90 4.63 6.39
CA ARG A 497 -4.09 4.33 7.82
C ARG A 497 -2.75 4.14 8.53
N ILE A 498 -1.75 3.59 7.84
CA ILE A 498 -0.38 3.43 8.36
C ILE A 498 0.31 4.79 8.45
N ALA A 499 0.18 5.64 7.41
CA ALA A 499 0.73 6.99 7.43
C ALA A 499 0.17 7.83 8.60
N LYS A 500 -1.15 7.77 8.81
CA LYS A 500 -1.80 8.42 9.94
C LYS A 500 -1.31 7.88 11.28
N TYR A 501 -1.19 6.56 11.41
CA TYR A 501 -0.71 5.93 12.64
C TYR A 501 0.72 6.32 12.97
N ALA A 502 1.64 6.34 11.99
CA ALA A 502 3.02 6.75 12.19
C ALA A 502 3.11 8.20 12.71
N TYR A 503 2.31 9.10 12.15
CA TYR A 503 2.22 10.49 12.62
C TYR A 503 1.72 10.58 14.08
N GLU A 504 0.64 9.86 14.40
CA GLU A 504 0.06 9.86 15.75
C GLU A 504 1.02 9.26 16.79
N LEU A 505 1.73 8.17 16.44
CA LEU A 505 2.75 7.57 17.33
C LEU A 505 3.93 8.53 17.54
N ALA A 506 4.41 9.19 16.49
CA ALA A 506 5.45 10.20 16.61
C ALA A 506 5.01 11.39 17.49
N ALA A 507 3.76 11.83 17.38
CA ALA A 507 3.21 12.91 18.21
C ALA A 507 3.18 12.52 19.69
N LEU A 508 2.74 11.30 20.01
CA LEU A 508 2.77 10.78 21.39
C LEU A 508 4.20 10.66 21.92
N PHE A 509 5.14 10.20 21.08
CA PHE A 509 6.55 10.14 21.47
C PHE A 509 7.14 11.54 21.75
N HIS A 510 6.84 12.53 20.93
CA HIS A 510 7.31 13.90 21.17
C HIS A 510 6.68 14.52 22.40
N HIS A 511 5.44 14.16 22.74
CA HIS A 511 4.81 14.56 24.01
C HIS A 511 5.54 13.90 25.19
N PHE A 512 5.69 12.60 25.18
CA PHE A 512 6.45 11.85 26.20
C PHE A 512 7.87 12.42 26.42
N TYR A 513 8.59 12.72 25.33
CA TYR A 513 9.94 13.29 25.41
C TYR A 513 10.00 14.65 26.12
N ARG A 514 8.96 15.47 26.03
CA ARG A 514 8.88 16.75 26.74
C ARG A 514 8.56 16.60 28.23
N GLU A 515 7.67 15.67 28.55
CA GLU A 515 7.15 15.50 29.91
C GLU A 515 8.06 14.63 30.77
N CYS A 516 8.73 13.63 30.17
CA CYS A 516 9.48 12.62 30.90
C CYS A 516 10.99 12.68 30.65
N ARG A 517 11.78 12.84 31.70
CA ARG A 517 13.23 12.67 31.64
C ARG A 517 13.58 11.21 31.50
N ILE A 518 14.39 10.85 30.48
CA ILE A 518 14.80 9.44 30.24
C ILE A 518 16.12 9.15 30.95
N LEU A 519 17.06 10.07 30.94
CA LEU A 519 18.37 9.95 31.56
C LEU A 519 18.48 10.87 32.79
N GLY A 520 19.30 10.47 33.78
CA GLY A 520 19.50 11.26 35.02
C GLY A 520 18.33 11.15 36.01
N VAL A 521 17.56 10.09 35.93
CA VAL A 521 16.54 9.64 36.89
C VAL A 521 16.97 8.29 37.49
N ASP A 522 16.14 7.68 38.32
CA ASP A 522 16.43 6.35 38.92
C ASP A 522 16.76 5.30 37.85
N SER A 523 17.70 4.41 38.17
CA SER A 523 18.21 3.43 37.19
C SER A 523 17.10 2.54 36.64
N GLU A 524 16.15 2.09 37.46
CA GLU A 524 15.02 1.26 37.02
C GLU A 524 14.12 2.01 36.04
N VAL A 525 13.79 3.27 36.34
CA VAL A 525 12.99 4.13 35.45
C VAL A 525 13.74 4.41 34.15
N THR A 526 15.07 4.63 34.22
CA THR A 526 15.91 4.82 33.02
C THR A 526 15.84 3.57 32.11
N GLN A 527 16.02 2.35 32.68
CA GLN A 527 15.95 1.10 31.91
C GLN A 527 14.57 0.91 31.27
N ALA A 528 13.52 1.13 32.02
CA ALA A 528 12.16 0.99 31.51
C ALA A 528 11.83 2.00 30.40
N ARG A 529 12.24 3.26 30.54
CA ARG A 529 12.06 4.29 29.51
C ARG A 529 12.90 4.04 28.26
N LEU A 530 14.13 3.51 28.39
CA LEU A 530 14.94 3.08 27.25
C LEU A 530 14.25 1.91 26.51
N GLY A 531 13.68 0.95 27.24
CA GLY A 531 12.87 -0.12 26.65
C GLY A 531 11.63 0.42 25.91
N LEU A 532 10.90 1.35 26.53
CA LEU A 532 9.72 1.97 25.92
C LEU A 532 10.06 2.67 24.59
N ILE A 533 11.11 3.50 24.55
CA ILE A 533 11.49 4.20 23.31
C ILE A 533 12.03 3.26 22.24
N THR A 534 12.64 2.13 22.63
CA THR A 534 13.05 1.07 21.70
C THR A 534 11.83 0.44 21.03
N ALA A 535 10.79 0.13 21.81
CA ALA A 535 9.55 -0.39 21.26
C ALA A 535 8.87 0.61 20.30
N VAL A 536 8.81 1.88 20.69
CA VAL A 536 8.33 2.95 19.80
C VAL A 536 9.11 3.00 18.50
N GLN A 537 10.44 2.88 18.57
CA GLN A 537 11.31 2.86 17.41
C GLN A 537 10.99 1.70 16.47
N TYR A 538 10.87 0.47 17.00
CA TYR A 538 10.57 -0.70 16.18
C TYR A 538 9.24 -0.53 15.42
N VAL A 539 8.19 -0.11 16.11
CA VAL A 539 6.87 0.08 15.49
C VAL A 539 6.89 1.24 14.47
N LEU A 540 7.57 2.35 14.80
CA LEU A 540 7.65 3.51 13.91
C LEU A 540 8.43 3.19 12.63
N VAL A 541 9.59 2.53 12.76
CA VAL A 541 10.43 2.13 11.61
C VAL A 541 9.69 1.11 10.76
N HIS A 542 8.99 0.15 11.35
CA HIS A 542 8.16 -0.79 10.60
C HIS A 542 7.05 -0.09 9.80
N ALA A 543 6.35 0.88 10.40
CA ALA A 543 5.33 1.68 9.70
C ALA A 543 5.91 2.48 8.53
N LEU A 544 7.09 3.10 8.71
CA LEU A 544 7.80 3.79 7.64
C LEU A 544 8.25 2.84 6.53
N THR A 545 8.72 1.64 6.88
CA THR A 545 9.11 0.60 5.91
C THR A 545 7.93 0.17 5.02
N ILE A 546 6.73 -0.01 5.60
CA ILE A 546 5.52 -0.28 4.81
C ILE A 546 5.27 0.84 3.79
N LEU A 547 5.45 2.09 4.18
CA LEU A 547 5.27 3.24 3.29
C LEU A 547 6.41 3.42 2.28
N GLY A 548 7.51 2.67 2.42
CA GLY A 548 8.74 2.81 1.64
C GLY A 548 9.46 4.13 1.92
N ILE A 549 9.40 4.60 3.17
CA ILE A 549 10.00 5.84 3.68
C ILE A 549 11.18 5.48 4.57
N THR A 550 12.28 6.22 4.43
CA THR A 550 13.47 5.98 5.26
C THR A 550 13.28 6.45 6.70
N ALA A 551 14.03 5.86 7.62
CA ALA A 551 14.06 6.22 9.04
C ALA A 551 15.48 6.69 9.41
N PRO A 552 15.87 7.95 9.15
CA PRO A 552 17.23 8.43 9.37
C PRO A 552 17.58 8.44 10.87
N GLU A 553 18.83 8.09 11.18
CA GLU A 553 19.35 8.12 12.55
C GLU A 553 19.78 9.50 13.01
N LYS A 554 19.93 10.43 12.07
CA LYS A 554 20.32 11.84 12.30
C LYS A 554 19.58 12.74 11.32
N MET A 555 19.13 13.85 11.80
CA MET A 555 18.52 14.92 11.01
C MET A 555 19.06 16.29 11.47
#